data_b3309f35502db863a12cdbcf8149a037
#
_entry.id   b3309f35502db863a12cdbcf8149a037
#
_cell.length_a   1.000
_cell.length_b   1.000
_cell.length_c   1.000
_cell.angle_alpha   90.00
_cell.angle_beta   90.00
_cell.angle_gamma   90.00
#
_symmetry.space_group_name_H-M   'P 1'
#
loop_
_entity.id
_entity.type
_entity.pdbx_description
1 polymer ?
#
loop_
_entity_poly.entity_id
_entity_poly.type
_entity_poly.pdbx_seq_one_letter_code
_entity_poly.pdbx_strand_id
1 'polypeptide(L)'
;IETPLSKNLTNFRLIGNIEKGKFVKISAKGDFGNNKFLDISMKSNKKDKKKYLEIYSDLPQPLLSNYSFFKGLSGGILSFTSIIDKETSDSRLTIDNFKVVNAPGVVKILSLADFGGLADLAEGEGLSFEKMEIKMNNNKGFLKLDEIYAVGPSISVLMEGYKEETGLTSLKGTLVPAKNLNKFL
;
A
#
# COMPACT_ATOMS: atom_id res chain seq x y z
N ILE A 1 -1.77 16.85 -17.41
CA ILE A 1 -1.56 16.97 -15.95
C ILE A 1 -0.46 15.98 -15.62
N GLU A 2 0.71 16.50 -15.26
CA GLU A 2 1.78 15.66 -14.73
C GLU A 2 1.30 15.11 -13.39
N THR A 3 1.12 13.81 -13.32
CA THR A 3 0.84 13.11 -12.08
C THR A 3 2.15 12.63 -11.48
N PRO A 4 2.31 12.57 -10.15
CA PRO A 4 3.52 12.06 -9.51
C PRO A 4 3.64 10.53 -9.65
N LEU A 5 3.03 9.95 -10.68
CA LEU A 5 3.07 8.53 -10.95
C LEU A 5 4.35 8.19 -11.73
N SER A 6 5.00 7.09 -11.37
CA SER A 6 6.21 6.60 -12.04
C SER A 6 5.96 6.03 -13.44
N LYS A 7 4.71 5.91 -13.86
CA LYS A 7 4.27 5.47 -15.19
C LYS A 7 3.15 6.35 -15.69
N ASN A 8 3.15 6.65 -16.98
CA ASN A 8 2.11 7.47 -17.61
C ASN A 8 0.75 6.78 -17.51
N LEU A 9 -0.24 7.58 -17.11
CA LEU A 9 -1.65 7.19 -17.08
C LEU A 9 -2.33 7.81 -18.31
N THR A 10 -2.86 6.98 -19.19
CA THR A 10 -3.56 7.38 -20.41
C THR A 10 -5.06 7.27 -20.23
N ASN A 11 -5.83 7.88 -21.12
CA ASN A 11 -7.30 7.83 -21.11
C ASN A 11 -7.93 8.15 -19.75
N PHE A 12 -7.25 8.99 -18.95
CA PHE A 12 -7.76 9.35 -17.64
C PHE A 12 -9.01 10.21 -17.76
N ARG A 13 -10.10 9.74 -17.16
CA ARG A 13 -11.38 10.44 -17.07
C ARG A 13 -11.80 10.55 -15.63
N LEU A 14 -12.18 11.75 -15.21
CA LEU A 14 -12.72 12.02 -13.88
C LEU A 14 -14.07 12.72 -14.03
N ILE A 15 -15.06 12.19 -13.34
CA ILE A 15 -16.38 12.79 -13.18
C ILE A 15 -16.60 12.98 -11.68
N GLY A 16 -17.04 14.17 -11.29
CA GLY A 16 -17.27 14.47 -9.88
C GLY A 16 -18.37 15.48 -9.66
N ASN A 17 -19.00 15.39 -8.50
CA ASN A 17 -19.98 16.37 -8.03
C ASN A 17 -19.33 17.19 -6.90
N ILE A 18 -19.51 18.52 -6.96
CA ILE A 18 -18.99 19.47 -5.98
C ILE A 18 -20.18 20.14 -5.28
N GLU A 19 -20.18 20.11 -3.95
CA GLU A 19 -21.10 20.86 -3.11
C GLU A 19 -20.28 21.75 -2.16
N LYS A 20 -20.59 23.04 -2.12
CA LYS A 20 -19.87 24.03 -1.25
C LYS A 20 -18.35 23.98 -1.40
N GLY A 21 -17.84 23.87 -2.65
CA GLY A 21 -16.42 23.84 -2.97
C GLY A 21 -15.68 22.52 -2.63
N LYS A 22 -16.39 21.47 -2.21
CA LYS A 22 -15.80 20.17 -1.86
C LYS A 22 -16.39 19.06 -2.71
N PHE A 23 -15.55 18.13 -3.18
CA PHE A 23 -16.04 16.92 -3.83
C PHE A 23 -16.87 16.09 -2.86
N VAL A 24 -18.09 15.75 -3.27
CA VAL A 24 -19.02 14.83 -2.56
C VAL A 24 -19.12 13.49 -3.26
N LYS A 25 -18.77 13.45 -4.56
CA LYS A 25 -18.68 12.22 -5.34
C LYS A 25 -17.54 12.37 -6.36
N ILE A 26 -16.77 11.32 -6.53
CA ILE A 26 -15.76 11.18 -7.58
C ILE A 26 -15.90 9.78 -8.18
N SER A 27 -15.78 9.69 -9.51
CA SER A 27 -15.54 8.46 -10.24
C SER A 27 -14.45 8.75 -11.26
N ALA A 28 -13.33 8.06 -11.19
CA ALA A 28 -12.23 8.26 -12.11
C ALA A 28 -11.68 6.91 -12.57
N LYS A 29 -11.30 6.85 -13.85
CA LYS A 29 -10.66 5.69 -14.47
C LYS A 29 -9.49 6.15 -15.31
N GLY A 30 -8.47 5.31 -15.36
CA GLY A 30 -7.30 5.52 -16.20
C GLY A 30 -6.69 4.20 -16.64
N ASP A 31 -5.83 4.27 -17.65
CA ASP A 31 -5.21 3.12 -18.29
C ASP A 31 -3.69 3.25 -18.23
N PHE A 32 -3.03 2.24 -17.69
CA PHE A 32 -1.57 2.12 -17.69
C PHE A 32 -1.02 1.35 -18.91
N GLY A 33 -1.90 0.92 -19.83
CA GLY A 33 -1.57 0.05 -20.95
C GLY A 33 -1.56 -1.44 -20.55
N ASN A 34 -1.54 -2.32 -21.57
CA ASN A 34 -1.51 -3.78 -21.38
C ASN A 34 -2.65 -4.31 -20.49
N ASN A 35 -3.85 -3.78 -20.65
CA ASN A 35 -5.04 -4.13 -19.84
C ASN A 35 -4.83 -3.91 -18.33
N LYS A 36 -4.06 -2.90 -17.95
CA LYS A 36 -3.84 -2.51 -16.56
C LYS A 36 -4.54 -1.18 -16.27
N PHE A 37 -5.43 -1.17 -15.31
CA PHE A 37 -6.33 -0.05 -15.04
C PHE A 37 -6.14 0.52 -13.63
N LEU A 38 -6.53 1.78 -13.51
CA LEU A 38 -6.76 2.47 -12.26
C LEU A 38 -8.24 2.83 -12.19
N ASP A 39 -8.90 2.50 -11.10
CA ASP A 39 -10.27 2.91 -10.79
C ASP A 39 -10.31 3.60 -9.42
N ILE A 40 -10.93 4.77 -9.35
CA ILE A 40 -11.07 5.55 -8.12
C ILE A 40 -12.54 5.91 -7.95
N SER A 41 -13.11 5.59 -6.81
CA SER A 41 -14.44 6.02 -6.44
C SER A 41 -14.44 6.68 -5.06
N MET A 42 -15.18 7.76 -4.91
CA MET A 42 -15.44 8.40 -3.64
C MET A 42 -16.91 8.82 -3.57
N LYS A 43 -17.55 8.54 -2.44
CA LYS A 43 -18.93 8.94 -2.17
C LYS A 43 -19.04 9.51 -0.75
N SER A 44 -19.76 10.64 -0.61
CA SER A 44 -20.16 11.14 0.70
C SER A 44 -21.50 10.53 1.10
N ASN A 45 -21.58 10.06 2.33
CA ASN A 45 -22.84 9.59 2.91
C ASN A 45 -23.50 10.76 3.66
N LYS A 46 -24.74 11.09 3.29
CA LYS A 46 -25.49 12.21 3.89
C LYS A 46 -25.89 11.97 5.34
N LYS A 47 -26.00 10.70 5.77
CA LYS A 47 -26.44 10.36 7.14
C LYS A 47 -25.33 10.60 8.17
N ASP A 48 -24.12 10.10 7.91
CA ASP A 48 -22.98 10.17 8.82
C ASP A 48 -21.97 11.26 8.46
N LYS A 49 -22.16 11.94 7.31
CA LYS A 49 -21.29 12.98 6.75
C LYS A 49 -19.86 12.51 6.43
N LYS A 50 -19.62 11.22 6.43
CA LYS A 50 -18.34 10.61 6.09
C LYS A 50 -18.18 10.45 4.59
N LYS A 51 -16.93 10.36 4.14
CA LYS A 51 -16.59 10.03 2.76
C LYS A 51 -15.99 8.63 2.72
N TYR A 52 -16.43 7.85 1.74
CA TYR A 52 -15.96 6.50 1.48
C TYR A 52 -15.17 6.56 0.17
N LEU A 53 -13.87 6.32 0.28
CA LEU A 53 -12.92 6.29 -0.84
C LEU A 53 -12.53 4.85 -1.13
N GLU A 54 -12.54 4.47 -2.39
CA GLU A 54 -12.07 3.19 -2.90
C GLU A 54 -11.13 3.46 -4.07
N ILE A 55 -9.97 2.79 -4.08
CA ILE A 55 -9.01 2.81 -5.17
C ILE A 55 -8.67 1.36 -5.52
N TYR A 56 -8.76 1.02 -6.77
CA TYR A 56 -8.33 -0.26 -7.32
C TYR A 56 -7.30 -0.03 -8.42
N SER A 57 -6.27 -0.87 -8.47
CA SER A 57 -5.29 -0.82 -9.55
C SER A 57 -4.70 -2.18 -9.87
N ASP A 58 -4.68 -2.54 -11.14
CA ASP A 58 -3.95 -3.71 -11.67
C ASP A 58 -2.43 -3.49 -11.74
N LEU A 59 -1.96 -2.30 -11.41
CA LEU A 59 -0.57 -1.94 -11.38
C LEU A 59 -0.27 -1.06 -10.15
N PRO A 60 0.06 -1.66 -9.00
CA PRO A 60 0.32 -0.94 -7.75
C PRO A 60 1.55 -0.03 -7.79
N GLN A 61 2.60 -0.45 -8.48
CA GLN A 61 3.91 0.20 -8.47
C GLN A 61 3.87 1.70 -8.79
N PRO A 62 3.16 2.21 -9.82
CA PRO A 62 3.13 3.64 -10.09
C PRO A 62 2.51 4.48 -8.97
N LEU A 63 1.57 3.92 -8.22
CA LEU A 63 0.89 4.60 -7.12
C LEU A 63 1.75 4.64 -5.85
N LEU A 64 2.62 3.66 -5.65
CA LEU A 64 3.35 3.45 -4.40
C LEU A 64 4.85 3.75 -4.49
N SER A 65 5.39 3.99 -5.69
CA SER A 65 6.83 4.17 -5.95
C SER A 65 7.48 5.33 -5.18
N ASN A 66 6.71 6.34 -4.79
CA ASN A 66 7.20 7.48 -4.00
C ASN A 66 7.43 7.13 -2.52
N TYR A 67 6.92 6.00 -2.07
CA TYR A 67 7.14 5.53 -0.70
C TYR A 67 8.32 4.57 -0.67
N SER A 68 9.35 4.89 0.10
CA SER A 68 10.61 4.13 0.14
C SER A 68 10.43 2.65 0.47
N PHE A 69 9.43 2.32 1.29
CA PHE A 69 9.09 0.94 1.66
C PHE A 69 8.60 0.11 0.46
N PHE A 70 7.95 0.74 -0.52
CA PHE A 70 7.43 0.08 -1.72
C PHE A 70 8.36 0.18 -2.94
N LYS A 71 9.57 0.71 -2.77
CA LYS A 71 10.58 0.64 -3.83
C LYS A 71 10.89 -0.83 -4.11
N GLY A 72 10.90 -1.20 -5.39
CA GLY A 72 11.10 -2.59 -5.80
C GLY A 72 9.82 -3.42 -5.87
N LEU A 73 8.64 -2.85 -5.58
CA LEU A 73 7.37 -3.51 -5.79
C LEU A 73 7.17 -3.83 -7.28
N SER A 74 6.85 -5.08 -7.59
CA SER A 74 6.62 -5.58 -8.94
C SER A 74 5.38 -6.47 -8.99
N GLY A 75 4.52 -6.25 -9.97
CA GLY A 75 3.26 -6.97 -10.14
C GLY A 75 2.24 -6.61 -9.06
N GLY A 76 1.27 -7.50 -8.89
CA GLY A 76 0.21 -7.40 -7.88
C GLY A 76 -1.04 -6.65 -8.33
N ILE A 77 -2.04 -6.73 -7.46
CA ILE A 77 -3.31 -6.01 -7.56
C ILE A 77 -3.50 -5.23 -6.27
N LEU A 78 -3.76 -3.94 -6.38
CA LEU A 78 -3.97 -3.05 -5.25
C LEU A 78 -5.46 -2.78 -5.03
N SER A 79 -5.88 -2.88 -3.78
CA SER A 79 -7.14 -2.36 -3.28
C SER A 79 -6.89 -1.45 -2.08
N PHE A 80 -7.40 -0.25 -2.12
CA PHE A 80 -7.35 0.70 -1.00
C PHE A 80 -8.74 1.19 -0.69
N THR A 81 -9.13 1.13 0.58
CA THR A 81 -10.39 1.67 1.08
C THR A 81 -10.12 2.64 2.22
N SER A 82 -10.89 3.72 2.29
CA SER A 82 -10.77 4.70 3.37
C SER A 82 -12.12 5.29 3.75
N ILE A 83 -12.37 5.35 5.06
CA ILE A 83 -13.50 6.09 5.64
C ILE A 83 -12.93 7.37 6.22
N ILE A 84 -13.31 8.50 5.65
CA ILE A 84 -12.77 9.83 5.99
C ILE A 84 -13.84 10.62 6.73
N ASP A 85 -13.50 11.08 7.94
CA ASP A 85 -14.33 11.97 8.75
C ASP A 85 -13.53 13.22 9.11
N LYS A 86 -13.79 14.32 8.41
CA LYS A 86 -13.06 15.62 8.54
C LYS A 86 -11.55 15.45 8.36
N GLU A 87 -10.80 15.44 9.48
CA GLU A 87 -9.32 15.34 9.52
C GLU A 87 -8.82 13.98 9.94
N THR A 88 -9.73 13.02 10.14
CA THR A 88 -9.41 11.64 10.48
C THR A 88 -9.76 10.69 9.37
N SER A 89 -9.05 9.58 9.28
CA SER A 89 -9.42 8.49 8.36
C SER A 89 -9.01 7.13 8.89
N ASP A 90 -9.88 6.15 8.69
CA ASP A 90 -9.59 4.73 8.86
C ASP A 90 -9.43 4.11 7.47
N SER A 91 -8.29 3.50 7.22
CA SER A 91 -7.92 3.04 5.88
C SER A 91 -7.36 1.63 5.91
N ARG A 92 -7.57 0.91 4.80
CA ARG A 92 -6.99 -0.40 4.55
C ARG A 92 -6.40 -0.42 3.15
N LEU A 93 -5.13 -0.83 3.05
CA LEU A 93 -4.44 -1.13 1.81
C LEU A 93 -4.22 -2.64 1.73
N THR A 94 -4.58 -3.24 0.60
CA THR A 94 -4.29 -4.63 0.29
C THR A 94 -3.53 -4.70 -1.04
N ILE A 95 -2.51 -5.54 -1.11
CA ILE A 95 -1.84 -5.89 -2.36
C ILE A 95 -1.75 -7.41 -2.43
N ASP A 96 -2.27 -7.99 -3.52
CA ASP A 96 -2.28 -9.42 -3.76
C ASP A 96 -1.29 -9.79 -4.87
N ASN A 97 -0.62 -10.95 -4.74
CA ASN A 97 0.24 -11.57 -5.77
C ASN A 97 1.32 -10.65 -6.32
N PHE A 98 2.22 -10.20 -5.49
CA PHE A 98 3.31 -9.27 -5.84
C PHE A 98 4.68 -9.84 -5.47
N LYS A 99 5.72 -9.19 -6.02
CA LYS A 99 7.12 -9.38 -5.63
C LYS A 99 7.75 -8.09 -5.11
N VAL A 100 8.77 -8.24 -4.30
CA VAL A 100 9.64 -7.15 -3.87
C VAL A 100 11.05 -7.47 -4.35
N VAL A 101 11.59 -6.67 -5.26
CA VAL A 101 12.89 -6.88 -5.92
C VAL A 101 13.74 -5.62 -5.72
N ASN A 102 15.01 -5.79 -5.40
CA ASN A 102 15.95 -4.66 -5.22
C ASN A 102 15.39 -3.55 -4.31
N ALA A 103 14.81 -3.93 -3.17
CA ALA A 103 14.23 -3.01 -2.21
C ALA A 103 15.18 -2.75 -1.03
N PRO A 104 16.00 -1.69 -1.06
CA PRO A 104 17.06 -1.49 -0.05
C PRO A 104 16.54 -1.44 1.38
N GLY A 105 15.32 -0.93 1.59
CA GLY A 105 14.69 -0.90 2.91
C GLY A 105 14.37 -2.31 3.44
N VAL A 106 13.86 -3.18 2.59
CA VAL A 106 13.54 -4.59 2.94
C VAL A 106 14.82 -5.38 3.16
N VAL A 107 15.80 -5.25 2.26
CA VAL A 107 17.14 -5.89 2.39
C VAL A 107 17.78 -5.52 3.71
N LYS A 108 17.78 -4.23 4.07
CA LYS A 108 18.35 -3.75 5.34
C LYS A 108 17.65 -4.36 6.56
N ILE A 109 16.31 -4.45 6.55
CA ILE A 109 15.56 -5.07 7.65
C ILE A 109 15.90 -6.55 7.78
N LEU A 110 15.96 -7.28 6.67
CA LEU A 110 16.31 -8.71 6.65
C LEU A 110 17.74 -8.95 7.15
N SER A 111 18.70 -8.13 6.74
CA SER A 111 20.10 -8.22 7.19
C SER A 111 20.24 -7.93 8.69
N LEU A 112 19.52 -6.93 9.22
CA LEU A 112 19.52 -6.62 10.66
C LEU A 112 18.87 -7.71 11.50
N ALA A 113 17.94 -8.48 10.93
CA ALA A 113 17.29 -9.60 11.59
C ALA A 113 18.05 -10.94 11.43
N ASP A 114 19.28 -10.90 10.90
CA ASP A 114 20.14 -12.06 10.63
C ASP A 114 19.54 -13.05 9.60
N PHE A 115 18.76 -12.53 8.65
CA PHE A 115 18.20 -13.27 7.54
C PHE A 115 18.94 -13.02 6.22
N GLY A 116 20.28 -13.12 6.23
CA GLY A 116 21.15 -12.82 5.09
C GLY A 116 20.75 -13.54 3.80
N GLY A 117 20.44 -14.83 3.85
CA GLY A 117 19.97 -15.57 2.67
C GLY A 117 18.66 -15.05 2.07
N LEU A 118 17.77 -14.47 2.87
CA LEU A 118 16.55 -13.80 2.36
C LEU A 118 16.87 -12.39 1.84
N ALA A 119 17.87 -11.72 2.41
CA ALA A 119 18.35 -10.45 1.90
C ALA A 119 18.94 -10.61 0.49
N ASP A 120 19.81 -11.63 0.29
CA ASP A 120 20.38 -11.97 -1.03
C ASP A 120 19.28 -12.32 -2.05
N LEU A 121 18.26 -13.06 -1.64
CA LEU A 121 17.11 -13.37 -2.49
C LEU A 121 16.35 -12.10 -2.86
N ALA A 122 16.16 -11.17 -1.93
CA ALA A 122 15.47 -9.91 -2.17
C ALA A 122 16.24 -8.98 -3.12
N GLU A 123 17.57 -9.04 -3.13
CA GLU A 123 18.43 -8.33 -4.09
C GLU A 123 18.44 -8.98 -5.47
N GLY A 124 18.36 -10.31 -5.55
CA GLY A 124 18.42 -11.08 -6.79
C GLY A 124 17.06 -11.32 -7.42
N GLU A 125 16.47 -12.47 -7.13
CA GLU A 125 15.21 -12.92 -7.75
C GLU A 125 13.97 -12.21 -7.21
N GLY A 126 14.07 -11.60 -6.04
CA GLY A 126 13.00 -10.96 -5.30
C GLY A 126 12.21 -11.91 -4.39
N LEU A 127 11.57 -11.32 -3.39
CA LEU A 127 10.68 -12.02 -2.47
C LEU A 127 9.24 -11.95 -3.00
N SER A 128 8.62 -13.12 -3.17
CA SER A 128 7.22 -13.22 -3.57
C SER A 128 6.31 -13.17 -2.35
N PHE A 129 5.17 -12.50 -2.51
CA PHE A 129 4.09 -12.43 -1.52
C PHE A 129 2.76 -12.76 -2.17
N GLU A 130 1.96 -13.55 -1.48
CA GLU A 130 0.58 -13.86 -1.87
C GLU A 130 -0.33 -12.70 -1.52
N LYS A 131 -0.13 -12.11 -0.35
CA LYS A 131 -0.94 -11.00 0.16
C LYS A 131 -0.15 -10.11 1.11
N MET A 132 -0.44 -8.81 1.03
CA MET A 132 -0.14 -7.84 2.07
C MET A 132 -1.39 -7.06 2.43
N GLU A 133 -1.62 -6.81 3.71
CA GLU A 133 -2.66 -5.93 4.22
C GLU A 133 -2.06 -4.95 5.22
N ILE A 134 -2.41 -3.67 5.07
CA ILE A 134 -2.04 -2.62 6.01
C ILE A 134 -3.31 -1.95 6.50
N LYS A 135 -3.56 -2.01 7.81
CA LYS A 135 -4.61 -1.24 8.51
C LYS A 135 -3.99 0.01 9.10
N MET A 136 -4.58 1.15 8.82
CA MET A 136 -4.02 2.43 9.22
C MET A 136 -5.10 3.42 9.63
N ASN A 137 -4.77 4.23 10.62
CA ASN A 137 -5.59 5.34 11.08
C ASN A 137 -4.78 6.64 10.96
N ASN A 138 -5.36 7.65 10.34
CA ASN A 138 -4.77 8.99 10.32
C ASN A 138 -5.57 9.92 11.20
N ASN A 139 -4.90 10.66 12.06
CA ASN A 139 -5.48 11.71 12.89
C ASN A 139 -4.61 12.96 12.82
N LYS A 140 -5.08 13.98 12.09
CA LYS A 140 -4.40 15.28 11.95
C LYS A 140 -2.92 15.15 11.56
N GLY A 141 -2.62 14.32 10.56
CA GLY A 141 -1.24 14.11 10.08
C GLY A 141 -0.43 13.04 10.81
N PHE A 142 -0.86 12.61 11.99
CA PHE A 142 -0.28 11.44 12.64
C PHE A 142 -0.89 10.17 12.04
N LEU A 143 -0.08 9.40 11.31
CA LEU A 143 -0.48 8.13 10.70
C LEU A 143 -0.06 6.97 11.60
N LYS A 144 -1.03 6.31 12.21
CA LYS A 144 -0.84 5.05 12.93
C LYS A 144 -1.00 3.88 11.97
N LEU A 145 -0.06 2.96 11.99
CA LEU A 145 -0.09 1.69 11.27
C LEU A 145 -0.46 0.61 12.29
N ASP A 146 -1.77 0.32 12.40
CA ASP A 146 -2.29 -0.60 13.41
C ASP A 146 -1.82 -2.03 13.17
N GLU A 147 -1.70 -2.41 11.89
CA GLU A 147 -1.24 -3.73 11.46
C GLU A 147 -0.66 -3.64 10.05
N ILE A 148 0.51 -4.21 9.87
CA ILE A 148 1.13 -4.53 8.59
C ILE A 148 1.31 -6.03 8.57
N TYR A 149 0.53 -6.73 7.78
CA TYR A 149 0.58 -8.18 7.62
C TYR A 149 0.94 -8.53 6.19
N ALA A 150 1.94 -9.38 6.00
CA ALA A 150 2.25 -9.91 4.67
C ALA A 150 2.63 -11.38 4.76
N VAL A 151 2.19 -12.16 3.77
CA VAL A 151 2.44 -13.60 3.66
C VAL A 151 3.03 -13.92 2.30
N GLY A 152 4.12 -14.68 2.33
CA GLY A 152 4.76 -15.22 1.15
C GLY A 152 5.37 -16.59 1.42
N PRO A 153 5.77 -17.31 0.37
CA PRO A 153 6.31 -18.67 0.49
C PRO A 153 7.66 -18.73 1.22
N SER A 154 8.40 -17.63 1.26
CA SER A 154 9.72 -17.56 1.90
C SER A 154 9.70 -16.87 3.26
N ILE A 155 8.76 -15.97 3.50
CA ILE A 155 8.68 -15.16 4.71
C ILE A 155 7.26 -14.66 4.95
N SER A 156 6.86 -14.58 6.23
CA SER A 156 5.69 -13.84 6.69
C SER A 156 6.13 -12.68 7.58
N VAL A 157 5.36 -11.59 7.53
CA VAL A 157 5.63 -10.33 8.22
C VAL A 157 4.42 -9.93 9.03
N LEU A 158 4.62 -9.56 10.29
CA LEU A 158 3.60 -8.92 11.12
C LEU A 158 4.26 -7.74 11.85
N MET A 159 3.82 -6.53 11.55
CA MET A 159 4.36 -5.29 12.11
C MET A 159 3.27 -4.31 12.48
N GLU A 160 3.61 -3.36 13.32
CA GLU A 160 2.81 -2.18 13.65
C GLU A 160 3.74 -0.96 13.77
N GLY A 161 3.17 0.24 13.81
CA GLY A 161 3.98 1.43 13.99
C GLY A 161 3.24 2.73 13.74
N TYR A 162 4.00 3.78 13.46
CA TYR A 162 3.45 5.10 13.16
C TYR A 162 4.39 5.92 12.29
N LYS A 163 3.84 6.93 11.67
CA LYS A 163 4.56 7.99 10.96
C LYS A 163 4.03 9.35 11.41
N GLU A 164 4.93 10.23 11.83
CA GLU A 164 4.64 11.61 12.21
C GLU A 164 4.67 12.55 10.99
N GLU A 165 4.08 13.73 11.13
CA GLU A 165 4.16 14.80 10.13
C GLU A 165 5.60 15.19 9.80
N THR A 166 6.49 15.17 10.79
CA THR A 166 7.94 15.42 10.65
C THR A 166 8.64 14.45 9.73
N GLY A 167 7.97 13.34 9.35
CA GLY A 167 8.51 12.26 8.52
C GLY A 167 9.16 11.13 9.32
N LEU A 168 9.30 11.29 10.66
CA LEU A 168 9.77 10.20 11.51
C LEU A 168 8.81 9.01 11.40
N THR A 169 9.38 7.84 11.13
CA THR A 169 8.64 6.57 11.03
C THR A 169 9.25 5.58 12.01
N SER A 170 8.41 4.99 12.85
CA SER A 170 8.77 3.92 13.77
C SER A 170 7.97 2.66 13.45
N LEU A 171 8.65 1.54 13.28
CA LEU A 171 8.05 0.22 13.01
C LEU A 171 8.63 -0.80 13.98
N LYS A 172 7.79 -1.69 14.48
CA LYS A 172 8.19 -2.87 15.26
C LYS A 172 7.38 -4.07 14.82
N GLY A 173 7.92 -5.27 14.94
CA GLY A 173 7.19 -6.46 14.56
C GLY A 173 8.04 -7.71 14.49
N THR A 174 7.50 -8.74 13.85
CA THR A 174 8.08 -10.06 13.70
C THR A 174 8.17 -10.45 12.24
N LEU A 175 9.31 -11.00 11.87
CA LEU A 175 9.57 -11.64 10.59
C LEU A 175 9.70 -13.14 10.82
N VAL A 176 8.94 -13.95 10.10
CA VAL A 176 8.94 -15.42 10.24
C VAL A 176 9.33 -16.06 8.91
N PRO A 177 10.57 -16.56 8.78
CA PRO A 177 10.97 -17.34 7.60
C PRO A 177 10.17 -18.63 7.49
N ALA A 178 9.83 -19.04 6.27
CA ALA A 178 9.02 -20.24 6.01
C ALA A 178 9.64 -21.54 6.59
N LYS A 179 10.97 -21.65 6.60
CA LYS A 179 11.68 -22.80 7.22
C LYS A 179 11.40 -22.98 8.71
N ASN A 180 10.92 -21.97 9.39
CA ASN A 180 10.58 -22.00 10.81
C ASN A 180 9.10 -22.27 11.09
N LEU A 181 8.22 -22.11 10.10
CA LEU A 181 6.78 -22.37 10.24
C LEU A 181 6.52 -23.85 10.60
N ASN A 182 7.29 -24.80 10.05
CA ASN A 182 7.17 -26.22 10.33
C ASN A 182 7.65 -26.64 11.73
N LYS A 183 8.22 -25.73 12.53
CA LYS A 183 8.62 -26.02 13.93
C LYS A 183 7.56 -25.59 14.96
N PHE A 184 6.53 -24.88 14.52
CA PHE A 184 5.44 -24.37 15.37
C PHE A 184 4.09 -25.05 15.11
N LEU A 185 4.05 -26.01 14.16
CA LEU A 185 2.96 -26.96 13.94
C LEU A 185 3.33 -28.33 14.51
#